data_4b60b6fea75530d24d78fa01b3814c4c
#
_entry.id   4b60b6fea75530d24d78fa01b3814c4c
#
_cell.length_a   1.000
_cell.length_b   1.000
_cell.length_c   1.000
_cell.angle_alpha   90.00
_cell.angle_beta   90.00
_cell.angle_gamma   90.00
#
_symmetry.space_group_name_H-M   'P 1'
#
loop_
_entity.id
_entity.type
_entity.pdbx_description
1 polymer ?
#
loop_
_entity_poly.entity_id
_entity_poly.type
_entity_poly.pdbx_seq_one_letter_code
_entity_poly.pdbx_strand_id
1 'polypeptide(L)'
;MIYLDSAAVVKLVHAEAESQALRDWLSFRSSLDWTSSALIEVETVRALARHAPGAISRLPPILDLMVLVEISPEVRALAQQVTPPPVRTLDAIHLATALRMSDQLTSFVTYDRRLADAATAAGLAVDSPAK
;
A
#
# COMPACT_ATOMS: atom_id res chain seq x y z
N MET A 1 7.29 2.71 -10.43
CA MET A 1 6.82 1.71 -9.44
C MET A 1 5.41 2.03 -8.99
N ILE A 2 4.70 1.03 -8.55
CA ILE A 2 3.36 1.16 -7.98
C ILE A 2 3.44 0.85 -6.49
N TYR A 3 3.04 1.79 -5.65
CA TYR A 3 2.97 1.58 -4.20
C TYR A 3 1.61 0.97 -3.85
N LEU A 4 1.63 -0.15 -3.13
CA LEU A 4 0.42 -0.82 -2.65
C LEU A 4 0.38 -0.76 -1.13
N ASP A 5 -0.68 -0.20 -0.55
CA ASP A 5 -0.86 -0.27 0.90
C ASP A 5 -1.31 -1.67 1.34
N SER A 6 -1.45 -1.89 2.64
CA SER A 6 -1.77 -3.22 3.16
C SER A 6 -3.14 -3.72 2.67
N ALA A 7 -4.14 -2.86 2.60
CA ALA A 7 -5.47 -3.26 2.13
C ALA A 7 -5.45 -3.69 0.66
N ALA A 8 -4.65 -3.02 -0.18
CA ALA A 8 -4.49 -3.41 -1.57
C ALA A 8 -3.83 -4.79 -1.68
N VAL A 9 -2.80 -5.05 -0.88
CA VAL A 9 -2.13 -6.37 -0.88
C VAL A 9 -3.08 -7.47 -0.41
N VAL A 10 -3.88 -7.21 0.63
CA VAL A 10 -4.89 -8.17 1.10
C VAL A 10 -5.85 -8.55 -0.03
N LYS A 11 -6.27 -7.58 -0.86
CA LYS A 11 -7.17 -7.84 -1.99
C LYS A 11 -6.55 -8.75 -3.06
N LEU A 12 -5.25 -8.86 -3.11
CA LEU A 12 -4.55 -9.74 -4.06
C LEU A 12 -4.51 -11.19 -3.59
N VAL A 13 -4.69 -11.45 -2.29
CA VAL A 13 -4.64 -12.80 -1.73
C VAL A 13 -5.99 -13.31 -1.22
N HIS A 14 -6.93 -12.41 -0.97
CA HIS A 14 -8.28 -12.72 -0.50
C HIS A 14 -9.30 -11.96 -1.33
N ALA A 15 -10.25 -12.69 -1.92
CA ALA A 15 -11.25 -12.09 -2.80
C ALA A 15 -12.16 -11.13 -2.04
N GLU A 16 -12.15 -9.87 -2.46
CA GLU A 16 -13.00 -8.80 -1.96
C GLU A 16 -13.61 -8.06 -3.15
N ALA A 17 -14.47 -7.08 -2.88
CA ALA A 17 -15.24 -6.39 -3.93
C ALA A 17 -14.37 -5.81 -5.05
N GLU A 18 -13.21 -5.24 -4.72
CA GLU A 18 -12.33 -4.57 -5.69
C GLU A 18 -11.18 -5.44 -6.21
N SER A 19 -11.09 -6.70 -5.76
CA SER A 19 -9.94 -7.56 -6.09
C SER A 19 -9.76 -7.75 -7.59
N GLN A 20 -10.84 -8.02 -8.33
CA GLN A 20 -10.72 -8.22 -9.77
C GLN A 20 -10.32 -6.93 -10.49
N ALA A 21 -10.93 -5.81 -10.12
CA ALA A 21 -10.59 -4.51 -10.70
C ALA A 21 -9.12 -4.16 -10.45
N LEU A 22 -8.62 -4.44 -9.25
CA LEU A 22 -7.22 -4.22 -8.91
C LEU A 22 -6.30 -5.12 -9.75
N ARG A 23 -6.60 -6.40 -9.86
CA ARG A 23 -5.79 -7.32 -10.68
C ARG A 23 -5.75 -6.88 -12.14
N ASP A 24 -6.89 -6.49 -12.69
CA ASP A 24 -6.95 -6.01 -14.07
C ASP A 24 -6.12 -4.75 -14.26
N TRP A 25 -6.25 -3.79 -13.33
CA TRP A 25 -5.50 -2.54 -13.37
C TRP A 25 -3.99 -2.77 -13.30
N LEU A 26 -3.54 -3.70 -12.45
CA LEU A 26 -2.13 -4.06 -12.33
C LEU A 26 -1.64 -4.80 -13.59
N SER A 27 -2.46 -5.64 -14.19
CA SER A 27 -2.07 -6.40 -15.38
C SER A 27 -1.82 -5.49 -16.59
N PHE A 28 -2.54 -4.38 -16.70
CA PHE A 28 -2.27 -3.38 -17.75
C PHE A 28 -0.98 -2.59 -17.51
N ARG A 29 -0.36 -2.75 -16.35
CA ARG A 29 0.86 -2.07 -15.94
C ARG A 29 1.96 -3.07 -15.57
N SER A 30 1.99 -4.18 -16.29
CA SER A 30 2.85 -5.34 -15.95
C SER A 30 4.35 -5.04 -16.02
N SER A 31 4.75 -3.94 -16.67
CA SER A 31 6.14 -3.51 -16.72
C SER A 31 6.60 -2.76 -15.45
N LEU A 32 5.67 -2.41 -14.56
CA LEU A 32 5.98 -1.64 -13.36
C LEU A 32 6.12 -2.57 -12.15
N ASP A 33 7.18 -2.35 -11.37
CA ASP A 33 7.41 -3.08 -10.12
C ASP A 33 6.47 -2.57 -9.02
N TRP A 34 6.15 -3.46 -8.10
CA TRP A 34 5.35 -3.15 -6.91
C TRP A 34 6.27 -2.86 -5.72
N THR A 35 5.87 -1.91 -4.90
CA THR A 35 6.60 -1.55 -3.68
C THR A 35 5.64 -1.25 -2.55
N SER A 36 6.14 -1.29 -1.33
CA SER A 36 5.44 -0.85 -0.14
C SER A 36 6.43 -0.72 1.02
N SER A 37 5.94 -0.24 2.16
CA SER A 37 6.68 -0.31 3.42
C SER A 37 6.81 -1.76 3.88
N ALA A 38 7.93 -2.11 4.50
CA ALA A 38 8.11 -3.39 5.19
C ALA A 38 7.02 -3.62 6.25
N LEU A 39 6.35 -2.57 6.70
CA LEU A 39 5.22 -2.64 7.62
C LEU A 39 4.13 -3.59 7.14
N ILE A 40 3.95 -3.75 5.82
CA ILE A 40 2.90 -4.63 5.29
C ILE A 40 3.08 -6.09 5.67
N GLU A 41 4.31 -6.53 5.95
CA GLU A 41 4.55 -7.90 6.39
C GLU A 41 3.77 -8.22 7.67
N VAL A 42 3.65 -7.25 8.56
CA VAL A 42 2.89 -7.38 9.80
C VAL A 42 1.41 -7.11 9.57
N GLU A 43 1.09 -6.02 8.90
CA GLU A 43 -0.30 -5.59 8.71
C GLU A 43 -1.14 -6.62 7.94
N THR A 44 -0.58 -7.18 6.87
CA THR A 44 -1.32 -8.12 6.02
C THR A 44 -1.59 -9.44 6.73
N VAL A 45 -0.59 -9.98 7.44
CA VAL A 45 -0.78 -11.22 8.22
C VAL A 45 -1.84 -11.00 9.30
N ARG A 46 -1.78 -9.88 10.02
CA ARG A 46 -2.74 -9.61 11.09
C ARG A 46 -4.15 -9.39 10.55
N ALA A 47 -4.29 -8.73 9.40
CA ALA A 47 -5.60 -8.53 8.77
C ALA A 47 -6.18 -9.87 8.30
N LEU A 48 -5.38 -10.71 7.65
CA LEU A 48 -5.83 -12.02 7.19
C LEU A 48 -6.15 -12.96 8.35
N ALA A 49 -5.38 -12.90 9.43
CA ALA A 49 -5.65 -13.69 10.62
C ALA A 49 -7.04 -13.39 11.22
N ARG A 50 -7.49 -12.13 11.11
CA ARG A 50 -8.81 -11.73 11.61
C ARG A 50 -9.95 -12.08 10.66
N HIS A 51 -9.73 -11.99 9.35
CA HIS A 51 -10.82 -12.04 8.38
C HIS A 51 -10.80 -13.26 7.47
N ALA A 52 -9.64 -13.81 7.17
CA ALA A 52 -9.48 -14.91 6.23
C ALA A 52 -8.19 -15.70 6.49
N PRO A 53 -8.07 -16.38 7.65
CA PRO A 53 -6.82 -17.05 8.03
C PRO A 53 -6.35 -18.09 7.00
N GLY A 54 -7.28 -18.69 6.27
CA GLY A 54 -6.92 -19.63 5.19
C GLY A 54 -6.18 -19.00 4.01
N ALA A 55 -6.23 -17.67 3.88
CA ALA A 55 -5.55 -16.98 2.79
C ALA A 55 -4.09 -16.62 3.14
N ILE A 56 -3.65 -16.77 4.38
CA ILE A 56 -2.30 -16.39 4.81
C ILE A 56 -1.23 -17.12 3.98
N SER A 57 -1.47 -18.38 3.62
CA SER A 57 -0.52 -19.16 2.82
C SER A 57 -0.31 -18.60 1.40
N ARG A 58 -1.20 -17.75 0.90
CA ARG A 58 -1.09 -17.14 -0.42
C ARG A 58 -0.28 -15.83 -0.40
N LEU A 59 0.02 -15.32 0.80
CA LEU A 59 0.69 -14.04 0.95
C LEU A 59 2.17 -14.05 0.55
N PRO A 60 3.00 -15.06 0.96
CA PRO A 60 4.41 -15.03 0.66
C PRO A 60 4.75 -14.85 -0.83
N PRO A 61 4.10 -15.55 -1.78
CA PRO A 61 4.39 -15.32 -3.20
C PRO A 61 4.13 -13.88 -3.66
N ILE A 62 3.14 -13.23 -3.09
CA ILE A 62 2.84 -11.83 -3.42
C ILE A 62 3.92 -10.90 -2.85
N LEU A 63 4.30 -11.09 -1.59
CA LEU A 63 5.35 -10.27 -0.98
C LEU A 63 6.69 -10.45 -1.70
N ASP A 64 6.97 -11.64 -2.21
CA ASP A 64 8.21 -11.92 -2.94
C ASP A 64 8.30 -11.15 -4.26
N LEU A 65 7.17 -10.70 -4.81
CA LEU A 65 7.13 -9.86 -6.02
C LEU A 65 7.41 -8.38 -5.71
N MET A 66 7.44 -7.99 -4.45
CA MET A 66 7.46 -6.59 -4.05
C MET A 66 8.85 -6.16 -3.57
N VAL A 67 9.17 -4.90 -3.83
CA VAL A 67 10.30 -4.22 -3.19
C VAL A 67 9.79 -3.62 -1.89
N LEU A 68 10.23 -4.15 -0.75
CA LEU A 68 9.79 -3.65 0.56
C LEU A 68 10.82 -2.67 1.12
N VAL A 69 10.35 -1.50 1.52
CA VAL A 69 11.16 -0.41 2.02
C VAL A 69 11.14 -0.40 3.55
N GLU A 70 12.33 -0.43 4.16
CA GLU A 70 12.44 -0.42 5.62
C GLU A 70 11.94 0.88 6.22
N ILE A 71 11.46 0.80 7.46
CA ILE A 71 11.01 1.97 8.23
C ILE A 71 12.24 2.65 8.82
N SER A 72 12.96 3.37 7.98
CA SER A 72 14.22 4.04 8.31
C SER A 72 14.00 5.23 9.26
N PRO A 73 15.08 5.74 9.90
CA PRO A 73 14.97 6.98 10.67
C PRO A 73 14.37 8.14 9.87
N GLU A 74 14.70 8.24 8.58
CA GLU A 74 14.21 9.29 7.69
C GLU A 74 12.70 9.13 7.44
N VAL A 75 12.22 7.91 7.24
CA VAL A 75 10.79 7.63 7.12
C VAL A 75 10.07 8.00 8.42
N ARG A 76 10.63 7.61 9.57
CA ARG A 76 10.04 7.91 10.87
C ARG A 76 9.96 9.41 11.12
N ALA A 77 11.01 10.14 10.77
CA ALA A 77 11.03 11.60 10.93
C ALA A 77 9.94 12.25 10.06
N LEU A 78 9.82 11.83 8.82
CA LEU A 78 8.80 12.36 7.90
C LEU A 78 7.39 12.00 8.34
N ALA A 79 7.19 10.77 8.81
CA ALA A 79 5.88 10.31 9.28
C ALA A 79 5.34 11.16 10.44
N GLN A 80 6.24 11.67 11.30
CA GLN A 80 5.85 12.55 12.41
C GLN A 80 5.23 13.86 11.93
N GLN A 81 5.51 14.27 10.71
CA GLN A 81 5.08 15.54 10.15
C GLN A 81 3.96 15.40 9.13
N VAL A 82 3.47 14.19 8.89
CA VAL A 82 2.38 13.96 7.93
C VAL A 82 1.12 14.71 8.36
N THR A 83 0.51 15.41 7.41
CA THR A 83 -0.72 16.16 7.62
C THR A 83 -1.84 15.60 6.74
N PRO A 84 -3.09 15.73 7.17
CA PRO A 84 -3.52 16.30 8.45
C PRO A 84 -3.22 15.36 9.62
N PRO A 85 -3.08 15.89 10.86
CA PRO A 85 -2.78 15.08 12.04
C PRO A 85 -3.69 13.87 12.28
N PRO A 86 -5.00 13.88 11.92
CA PRO A 86 -5.87 12.72 12.06
C PRO A 86 -5.51 11.52 11.19
N VAL A 87 -4.58 11.63 10.22
CA VAL A 87 -4.07 10.45 9.51
C VAL A 87 -3.47 9.49 10.53
N ARG A 88 -3.90 8.23 10.49
CA ARG A 88 -3.46 7.23 11.46
C ARG A 88 -1.96 7.00 11.36
N THR A 89 -1.34 6.62 12.47
CA THR A 89 0.12 6.43 12.56
C THR A 89 0.65 5.47 11.49
N LEU A 90 0.01 4.32 11.30
CA LEU A 90 0.48 3.35 10.30
C LEU A 90 0.32 3.89 8.88
N ASP A 91 -0.76 4.62 8.61
CA ASP A 91 -0.98 5.27 7.32
C ASP A 91 0.02 6.40 7.09
N ALA A 92 0.40 7.12 8.15
CA ALA A 92 1.45 8.14 8.08
C ALA A 92 2.80 7.53 7.68
N ILE A 93 3.10 6.32 8.17
CA ILE A 93 4.32 5.59 7.80
C ILE A 93 4.27 5.19 6.32
N HIS A 94 3.13 4.70 5.83
CA HIS A 94 2.95 4.40 4.41
C HIS A 94 3.14 5.65 3.56
N LEU A 95 2.49 6.74 3.93
CA LEU A 95 2.58 7.98 3.18
C LEU A 95 4.01 8.53 3.16
N ALA A 96 4.68 8.53 4.31
CA ALA A 96 6.07 8.99 4.41
C ALA A 96 7.01 8.13 3.56
N THR A 97 6.81 6.81 3.56
CA THR A 97 7.59 5.89 2.73
C THR A 97 7.43 6.24 1.26
N ALA A 98 6.18 6.43 0.81
CA ALA A 98 5.88 6.78 -0.58
C ALA A 98 6.45 8.15 -0.97
N LEU A 99 6.36 9.13 -0.08
CA LEU A 99 6.87 10.48 -0.35
C LEU A 99 8.38 10.49 -0.55
N ARG A 100 9.12 9.66 0.19
CA ARG A 100 10.57 9.57 0.05
C ARG A 100 11.01 8.96 -1.28
N MET A 101 10.12 8.27 -1.96
CA MET A 101 10.39 7.67 -3.28
C MET A 101 9.45 8.21 -4.35
N SER A 102 8.90 9.40 -4.15
CA SER A 102 7.85 9.97 -5.00
C SER A 102 8.27 10.11 -6.47
N ASP A 103 9.54 10.37 -6.75
CA ASP A 103 10.08 10.47 -8.11
C ASP A 103 10.11 9.13 -8.85
N GLN A 104 10.02 8.02 -8.14
CA GLN A 104 9.99 6.67 -8.71
C GLN A 104 8.56 6.10 -8.82
N LEU A 105 7.59 6.76 -8.18
CA LEU A 105 6.22 6.25 -8.13
C LEU A 105 5.38 6.75 -9.29
N THR A 106 4.73 5.80 -9.97
CA THR A 106 3.70 6.09 -10.97
C THR A 106 2.35 6.25 -10.29
N SER A 107 2.09 5.47 -9.24
CA SER A 107 0.82 5.49 -8.53
C SER A 107 0.98 5.02 -7.09
N PHE A 108 0.17 5.59 -6.22
CA PHE A 108 -0.04 5.18 -4.84
C PHE A 108 -1.45 4.58 -4.75
N VAL A 109 -1.54 3.27 -4.55
CA VAL A 109 -2.81 2.55 -4.52
C VAL A 109 -3.28 2.39 -3.09
N THR A 110 -4.44 2.95 -2.78
CA THR A 110 -5.11 2.80 -1.49
C THR A 110 -6.61 2.80 -1.67
N TYR A 111 -7.32 2.12 -0.79
CA TYR A 111 -8.79 2.13 -0.73
C TYR A 111 -9.29 2.88 0.49
N ASP A 112 -8.40 3.42 1.31
CA ASP A 112 -8.76 4.28 2.44
C ASP A 112 -8.88 5.72 1.95
N ARG A 113 -10.08 6.30 2.08
CA ARG A 113 -10.34 7.64 1.57
C ARG A 113 -9.49 8.71 2.26
N ARG A 114 -9.27 8.59 3.57
CA ARG A 114 -8.47 9.58 4.32
C ARG A 114 -7.02 9.55 3.88
N LEU A 115 -6.47 8.35 3.69
CA LEU A 115 -5.10 8.20 3.19
C LEU A 115 -5.01 8.68 1.75
N ALA A 116 -5.99 8.38 0.91
CA ALA A 116 -6.04 8.85 -0.48
C ALA A 116 -6.03 10.38 -0.54
N ASP A 117 -6.84 11.03 0.28
CA ASP A 117 -6.92 12.49 0.32
C ASP A 117 -5.59 13.10 0.78
N ALA A 118 -4.97 12.53 1.82
CA ALA A 118 -3.68 13.01 2.32
C ALA A 118 -2.56 12.82 1.29
N ALA A 119 -2.55 11.69 0.61
CA ALA A 119 -1.56 11.40 -0.44
C ALA A 119 -1.72 12.34 -1.63
N THR A 120 -2.94 12.59 -2.06
CA THR A 120 -3.24 13.54 -3.13
C THR A 120 -2.80 14.95 -2.75
N ALA A 121 -3.10 15.38 -1.53
CA ALA A 121 -2.69 16.69 -1.03
C ALA A 121 -1.18 16.83 -0.95
N ALA A 122 -0.47 15.73 -0.73
CA ALA A 122 1.00 15.69 -0.69
C ALA A 122 1.65 15.61 -2.08
N GLY A 123 0.85 15.54 -3.14
CA GLY A 123 1.35 15.58 -4.52
C GLY A 123 1.52 14.20 -5.18
N LEU A 124 1.08 13.12 -4.56
CA LEU A 124 1.14 11.80 -5.16
C LEU A 124 -0.04 11.56 -6.10
N ALA A 125 0.21 10.81 -7.18
CA ALA A 125 -0.87 10.28 -8.01
C ALA A 125 -1.49 9.09 -7.28
N VAL A 126 -2.78 9.15 -7.00
CA VAL A 126 -3.49 8.13 -6.21
C VAL A 126 -4.49 7.40 -7.10
N ASP A 127 -4.54 6.09 -6.97
CA ASP A 127 -5.52 5.24 -7.64
C ASP A 127 -6.19 4.30 -6.63
N SER A 128 -7.47 4.04 -6.86
CA SER A 128 -8.27 3.09 -6.08
C SER A 128 -9.09 2.26 -7.08
N PRO A 129 -8.44 1.34 -7.81
CA PRO A 129 -9.11 0.62 -8.88
C PRO A 129 -10.38 -0.09 -8.41
N ALA A 130 -11.51 0.26 -9.03
CA ALA A 130 -12.81 -0.29 -8.74
C ALA A 130 -13.64 -0.29 -10.04
N LYS A 131 -14.74 -1.00 -10.01
CA LYS A 131 -15.62 -1.01 -11.18
C LYS A 131 -16.25 0.37 -11.41
#